data_4234f0025d3bdec3b9635df3b8da067a
#
_entry.id   4234f0025d3bdec3b9635df3b8da067a
#
_cell.length_a   1.000
_cell.length_b   1.000
_cell.length_c   1.000
_cell.angle_alpha   90.00
_cell.angle_beta   90.00
_cell.angle_gamma   90.00
#
_symmetry.space_group_name_H-M   'P 1'
#
loop_
_entity.id
_entity.type
_entity.pdbx_description
1 polymer ?
#
loop_
_entity_poly.entity_id
_entity_poly.type
_entity_poly.pdbx_seq_one_letter_code
_entity_poly.pdbx_strand_id
1 'polypeptide(L)'
;EHYTTARYLSVLTTRLIADFPEFYAKYYSKRDYTYNNIRQPNRNRLLAIDPSVDGVKTGHTDAAGYCLIASSRREQPGQGFSRRLLTVVLGTASESARAIESQKLLNYGFANFDVVRLYQKDQPAASYPVWKGAASEVKAGFGGNVLVTVARGSGERVKGEIERMQPLVAAIEQRQRIGTLRVRLDDK
;
A
#
# COMPACT_ATOMS: atom_id res chain seq x y z
N GLU A 1 28.73 12.49 -1.33
CA GLU A 1 27.74 12.32 -0.25
C GLU A 1 26.41 11.86 -0.83
N HIS A 2 25.70 10.97 -0.11
CA HIS A 2 24.43 10.44 -0.54
C HIS A 2 23.31 11.05 0.32
N TYR A 3 22.39 11.77 -0.31
CA TYR A 3 21.22 12.34 0.35
C TYR A 3 19.94 11.70 -0.15
N THR A 4 18.96 11.61 0.74
CA THR A 4 17.62 11.11 0.39
C THR A 4 16.57 11.78 1.28
N THR A 5 15.29 11.58 0.94
CA THR A 5 14.16 12.08 1.72
C THR A 5 13.27 10.92 2.15
N ALA A 6 12.46 11.12 3.19
CA ALA A 6 11.45 10.14 3.60
C ALA A 6 10.51 9.76 2.44
N ARG A 7 10.17 10.73 1.57
CA ARG A 7 9.33 10.51 0.39
C ARG A 7 10.00 9.58 -0.62
N TYR A 8 11.26 9.80 -0.97
CA TYR A 8 11.98 8.93 -1.91
C TYR A 8 12.13 7.51 -1.36
N LEU A 9 12.45 7.38 -0.08
CA LEU A 9 12.55 6.09 0.59
C LEU A 9 11.21 5.36 0.63
N SER A 10 10.10 6.06 0.82
CA SER A 10 8.76 5.45 0.80
C SER A 10 8.40 4.93 -0.59
N VAL A 11 8.68 5.70 -1.66
CA VAL A 11 8.46 5.28 -3.05
C VAL A 11 9.31 4.06 -3.39
N LEU A 12 10.62 4.12 -3.10
CA LEU A 12 11.54 3.00 -3.32
C LEU A 12 11.07 1.72 -2.61
N THR A 13 10.70 1.84 -1.33
CA THR A 13 10.27 0.68 -0.54
C THR A 13 8.93 0.12 -1.03
N THR A 14 8.01 0.99 -1.42
CA THR A 14 6.72 0.56 -1.99
C THR A 14 6.94 -0.24 -3.28
N ARG A 15 7.84 0.23 -4.16
CA ARG A 15 8.20 -0.49 -5.38
C ARG A 15 8.93 -1.81 -5.07
N LEU A 16 9.86 -1.82 -4.13
CA LEU A 16 10.54 -3.04 -3.69
C LEU A 16 9.54 -4.12 -3.25
N ILE A 17 8.56 -3.75 -2.42
CA ILE A 17 7.53 -4.69 -1.93
C ILE A 17 6.63 -5.17 -3.08
N ALA A 18 6.25 -4.27 -3.99
CA ALA A 18 5.33 -4.59 -5.08
C ALA A 18 5.99 -5.40 -6.21
N ASP A 19 7.22 -5.02 -6.59
CA ASP A 19 7.90 -5.60 -7.75
C ASP A 19 8.68 -6.87 -7.41
N PHE A 20 9.12 -7.01 -6.14
CA PHE A 20 9.96 -8.12 -5.68
C PHE A 20 9.43 -8.75 -4.38
N PRO A 21 8.15 -9.19 -4.32
CA PRO A 21 7.52 -9.67 -3.09
C PRO A 21 8.21 -10.88 -2.49
N GLU A 22 8.72 -11.80 -3.31
CA GLU A 22 9.43 -13.00 -2.83
C GLU A 22 10.77 -12.66 -2.20
N PHE A 23 11.56 -11.78 -2.84
CA PHE A 23 12.82 -11.30 -2.28
C PHE A 23 12.59 -10.49 -1.01
N TYR A 24 11.54 -9.66 -0.99
CA TYR A 24 11.16 -8.93 0.19
C TYR A 24 10.88 -9.88 1.37
N ALA A 25 10.01 -10.85 1.19
CA ALA A 25 9.68 -11.85 2.21
C ALA A 25 10.90 -12.67 2.64
N LYS A 26 11.79 -13.01 1.70
CA LYS A 26 12.97 -13.83 1.98
C LYS A 26 14.04 -13.11 2.78
N TYR A 27 14.27 -11.82 2.53
CA TYR A 27 15.43 -11.10 3.07
C TYR A 27 15.07 -10.02 4.09
N TYR A 28 13.98 -9.28 3.90
CA TYR A 28 13.66 -8.11 4.72
C TYR A 28 12.84 -8.43 5.96
N SER A 29 12.13 -9.57 5.97
CA SER A 29 11.33 -10.03 7.09
C SER A 29 12.07 -10.95 8.08
N LYS A 30 13.36 -11.20 7.85
CA LYS A 30 14.16 -12.06 8.72
C LYS A 30 14.34 -11.44 10.10
N ARG A 31 13.98 -12.18 11.14
CA ARG A 31 14.13 -11.75 12.55
C ARG A 31 15.55 -11.87 13.04
N ASP A 32 16.29 -12.82 12.52
CA ASP A 32 17.72 -13.06 12.82
C ASP A 32 18.42 -13.72 11.63
N TYR A 33 19.72 -13.73 11.70
CA TYR A 33 20.59 -14.41 10.74
C TYR A 33 21.72 -15.10 11.50
N THR A 34 21.96 -16.37 11.19
CA THR A 34 23.05 -17.15 11.78
C THR A 34 24.10 -17.38 10.70
N TYR A 35 25.33 -16.99 11.01
CA TYR A 35 26.50 -17.25 10.18
C TYR A 35 27.65 -17.71 11.08
N ASN A 36 28.37 -18.75 10.67
CA ASN A 36 29.49 -19.34 11.41
C ASN A 36 29.14 -19.59 12.90
N ASN A 37 27.97 -20.17 13.17
CA ASN A 37 27.39 -20.42 14.49
C ASN A 37 27.14 -19.18 15.37
N ILE A 38 27.26 -17.98 14.81
CA ILE A 38 26.95 -16.72 15.48
C ILE A 38 25.57 -16.26 15.05
N ARG A 39 24.61 -16.27 15.98
CA ARG A 39 23.25 -15.73 15.74
C ARG A 39 23.22 -14.24 15.98
N GLN A 40 22.80 -13.48 14.98
CA GLN A 40 22.66 -12.04 15.03
C GLN A 40 21.18 -11.65 14.86
N PRO A 41 20.55 -11.01 15.85
CA PRO A 41 19.18 -10.50 15.72
C PRO A 41 19.15 -9.34 14.73
N ASN A 42 18.01 -9.19 14.02
CA ASN A 42 17.79 -8.04 13.16
C ASN A 42 17.78 -6.76 14.01
N ARG A 43 18.47 -5.73 13.51
CA ARG A 43 18.52 -4.41 14.20
C ARG A 43 17.18 -3.67 14.13
N ASN A 44 16.24 -4.09 13.29
CA ASN A 44 14.85 -3.65 13.35
C ASN A 44 14.12 -4.37 14.47
N ARG A 45 14.11 -3.78 15.65
CA ARG A 45 13.48 -4.36 16.86
C ARG A 45 11.98 -4.61 16.69
N LEU A 46 11.30 -3.88 15.80
CA LEU A 46 9.86 -4.06 15.58
C LEU A 46 9.51 -5.44 15.03
N LEU A 47 10.40 -6.11 14.31
CA LEU A 47 10.21 -7.48 13.85
C LEU A 47 10.06 -8.49 15.00
N ALA A 48 10.63 -8.20 16.17
CA ALA A 48 10.49 -9.04 17.37
C ALA A 48 9.29 -8.63 18.25
N ILE A 49 8.90 -7.35 18.23
CA ILE A 49 7.90 -6.77 19.13
C ILE A 49 6.49 -6.84 18.56
N ASP A 50 6.33 -6.55 17.26
CA ASP A 50 5.03 -6.51 16.58
C ASP A 50 4.96 -7.59 15.50
N PRO A 51 4.13 -8.64 15.67
CA PRO A 51 4.03 -9.72 14.69
C PRO A 51 3.49 -9.28 13.33
N SER A 52 2.84 -8.11 13.24
CA SER A 52 2.36 -7.54 11.98
C SER A 52 3.46 -6.84 11.18
N VAL A 53 4.61 -6.56 11.81
CA VAL A 53 5.77 -5.94 11.14
C VAL A 53 6.56 -6.99 10.37
N ASP A 54 6.82 -6.71 9.10
CA ASP A 54 7.49 -7.64 8.17
C ASP A 54 8.72 -7.03 7.46
N GLY A 55 9.22 -5.90 7.94
CA GLY A 55 10.43 -5.24 7.40
C GLY A 55 10.62 -3.85 7.95
N VAL A 56 11.53 -3.03 7.43
CA VAL A 56 12.26 -3.17 6.18
C VAL A 56 13.76 -3.06 6.44
N LYS A 57 14.24 -1.83 6.81
CA LYS A 57 15.68 -1.55 6.92
C LYS A 57 15.99 -0.46 7.94
N THR A 58 17.04 -0.71 8.71
CA THR A 58 17.64 0.29 9.61
C THR A 58 18.84 0.97 8.96
N GLY A 59 19.11 2.20 9.32
CA GLY A 59 20.32 2.94 8.98
C GLY A 59 20.87 3.71 10.18
N HIS A 60 22.17 3.98 10.16
CA HIS A 60 22.81 4.89 11.12
C HIS A 60 24.13 5.39 10.56
N THR A 61 24.32 6.69 10.68
CA THR A 61 25.60 7.38 10.61
C THR A 61 25.55 8.54 11.62
N ASP A 62 26.69 9.08 12.01
CA ASP A 62 26.73 10.21 12.96
C ASP A 62 25.94 11.41 12.44
N ALA A 63 26.03 11.69 11.14
CA ALA A 63 25.31 12.80 10.51
C ALA A 63 23.80 12.52 10.31
N ALA A 64 23.41 11.28 10.02
CA ALA A 64 22.01 10.92 9.73
C ALA A 64 21.21 10.55 11.00
N GLY A 65 21.88 10.29 12.12
CA GLY A 65 21.25 9.69 13.31
C GLY A 65 20.71 8.28 13.05
N TYR A 66 19.85 7.83 13.93
CA TYR A 66 19.22 6.50 13.80
C TYR A 66 17.98 6.56 12.94
N CYS A 67 17.96 5.76 11.88
CA CYS A 67 16.90 5.73 10.88
C CYS A 67 16.25 4.34 10.82
N LEU A 68 14.94 4.31 10.52
CA LEU A 68 14.19 3.06 10.31
C LEU A 68 13.11 3.28 9.25
N ILE A 69 13.08 2.39 8.27
CA ILE A 69 11.90 2.15 7.44
C ILE A 69 11.23 0.91 7.99
N ALA A 70 9.97 1.02 8.41
CA ALA A 70 9.20 -0.11 8.91
C ALA A 70 7.94 -0.32 8.06
N SER A 71 7.59 -1.59 7.84
CA SER A 71 6.37 -2.02 7.16
C SER A 71 5.59 -2.94 8.08
N SER A 72 4.29 -2.73 8.17
CA SER A 72 3.36 -3.56 8.92
C SER A 72 2.16 -3.90 8.06
N ARG A 73 1.72 -5.16 8.13
CA ARG A 73 0.56 -5.68 7.40
C ARG A 73 -0.45 -6.24 8.40
N ARG A 74 -1.67 -5.70 8.40
CA ARG A 74 -2.75 -6.15 9.28
C ARG A 74 -3.99 -6.50 8.47
N GLU A 75 -4.65 -7.60 8.84
CA GLU A 75 -5.95 -7.96 8.26
C GLU A 75 -6.99 -6.90 8.58
N GLN A 76 -7.88 -6.63 7.62
CA GLN A 76 -9.04 -5.77 7.82
C GLN A 76 -10.25 -6.63 8.16
N PRO A 77 -10.75 -6.59 9.42
CA PRO A 77 -11.86 -7.43 9.83
C PRO A 77 -13.08 -7.25 8.92
N GLY A 78 -13.65 -8.38 8.46
CA GLY A 78 -14.85 -8.38 7.63
C GLY A 78 -14.68 -7.95 6.16
N GLN A 79 -13.47 -7.55 5.72
CA GLN A 79 -13.27 -7.03 4.36
C GLN A 79 -12.56 -7.98 3.40
N GLY A 80 -11.95 -9.07 3.92
CA GLY A 80 -11.28 -10.08 3.09
C GLY A 80 -10.01 -9.58 2.38
N PHE A 81 -9.38 -8.54 2.89
CA PHE A 81 -8.07 -8.09 2.45
C PHE A 81 -7.22 -7.56 3.62
N SER A 82 -5.92 -7.57 3.47
CA SER A 82 -5.00 -6.99 4.43
C SER A 82 -4.54 -5.61 3.99
N ARG A 83 -4.34 -4.74 4.96
CA ARG A 83 -3.81 -3.39 4.77
C ARG A 83 -2.34 -3.35 5.17
N ARG A 84 -1.51 -2.74 4.33
CA ARG A 84 -0.11 -2.46 4.62
C ARG A 84 0.10 -0.98 4.89
N LEU A 85 0.86 -0.68 5.93
CA LEU A 85 1.39 0.66 6.19
C LEU A 85 2.91 0.62 6.16
N LEU A 86 3.48 1.72 5.66
CA LEU A 86 4.90 1.98 5.64
C LEU A 86 5.19 3.25 6.43
N THR A 87 6.21 3.21 7.28
CA THR A 87 6.72 4.40 7.97
C THR A 87 8.19 4.60 7.66
N VAL A 88 8.59 5.85 7.55
CA VAL A 88 9.98 6.27 7.37
C VAL A 88 10.33 7.26 8.47
N VAL A 89 11.20 6.86 9.36
CA VAL A 89 11.68 7.65 10.49
C VAL A 89 13.17 7.88 10.30
N LEU A 90 13.59 9.14 10.32
CA LEU A 90 14.97 9.57 10.09
C LEU A 90 15.45 10.46 11.24
N GLY A 91 16.74 10.41 11.55
CA GLY A 91 17.38 11.36 12.43
C GLY A 91 17.05 11.23 13.91
N THR A 92 16.67 10.05 14.39
CA THR A 92 16.40 9.87 15.84
C THR A 92 17.69 9.69 16.65
N ALA A 93 17.59 9.96 17.96
CA ALA A 93 18.76 9.97 18.85
C ALA A 93 19.28 8.58 19.21
N SER A 94 18.50 7.50 19.01
CA SER A 94 18.88 6.15 19.43
C SER A 94 18.18 5.03 18.67
N GLU A 95 18.70 3.82 18.79
CA GLU A 95 18.04 2.60 18.27
C GLU A 95 16.64 2.39 18.83
N SER A 96 16.46 2.67 20.11
CA SER A 96 15.15 2.57 20.75
C SER A 96 14.20 3.65 20.25
N ALA A 97 14.68 4.88 20.11
CA ALA A 97 13.86 5.98 19.60
C ALA A 97 13.33 5.71 18.20
N ARG A 98 14.17 5.25 17.24
CA ARG A 98 13.68 4.93 15.89
C ARG A 98 12.60 3.86 15.88
N ALA A 99 12.69 2.86 16.77
CA ALA A 99 11.68 1.81 16.89
C ALA A 99 10.37 2.35 17.50
N ILE A 100 10.46 3.13 18.59
CA ILE A 100 9.30 3.72 19.27
C ILE A 100 8.55 4.66 18.34
N GLU A 101 9.24 5.57 17.65
CA GLU A 101 8.60 6.54 16.76
C GLU A 101 7.98 5.85 15.53
N SER A 102 8.63 4.83 14.98
CA SER A 102 8.02 4.03 13.90
C SER A 102 6.76 3.30 14.37
N GLN A 103 6.75 2.73 15.58
CA GLN A 103 5.58 2.06 16.14
C GLN A 103 4.42 3.04 16.38
N LYS A 104 4.72 4.24 16.91
CA LYS A 104 3.70 5.30 17.08
C LYS A 104 3.05 5.66 15.76
N LEU A 105 3.85 5.87 14.69
CA LEU A 105 3.33 6.20 13.37
C LEU A 105 2.51 5.06 12.76
N LEU A 106 2.93 3.80 12.88
CA LEU A 106 2.15 2.64 12.45
C LEU A 106 0.80 2.60 13.17
N ASN A 107 0.81 2.72 14.49
CA ASN A 107 -0.41 2.70 15.30
C ASN A 107 -1.32 3.88 14.96
N TYR A 108 -0.77 5.08 14.78
CA TYR A 108 -1.53 6.25 14.33
C TYR A 108 -2.22 5.99 12.99
N GLY A 109 -1.48 5.47 12.01
CA GLY A 109 -2.03 5.17 10.69
C GLY A 109 -3.13 4.11 10.71
N PHE A 110 -2.98 3.05 11.51
CA PHE A 110 -4.02 2.03 11.65
C PHE A 110 -5.23 2.51 12.45
N ALA A 111 -5.05 3.41 13.41
CA ALA A 111 -6.11 3.92 14.26
C ALA A 111 -6.95 5.02 13.62
N ASN A 112 -6.34 5.87 12.78
CA ASN A 112 -6.98 7.11 12.31
C ASN A 112 -7.43 7.07 10.84
N PHE A 113 -7.13 6.02 10.11
CA PHE A 113 -7.53 5.90 8.72
C PHE A 113 -8.23 4.57 8.47
N ASP A 114 -9.22 4.58 7.60
CA ASP A 114 -9.89 3.40 7.08
C ASP A 114 -9.55 3.19 5.60
N VAL A 115 -9.70 1.96 5.12
CA VAL A 115 -9.61 1.64 3.70
C VAL A 115 -10.98 1.15 3.23
N VAL A 116 -11.51 1.80 2.21
CA VAL A 116 -12.78 1.46 1.57
C VAL A 116 -12.50 0.79 0.24
N ARG A 117 -13.10 -0.37 0.00
CA ARG A 117 -13.10 -1.01 -1.31
C ARG A 117 -14.30 -0.56 -2.11
N LEU A 118 -14.09 0.31 -3.09
CA LEU A 118 -15.16 0.80 -3.96
C LEU A 118 -15.56 -0.24 -5.01
N TYR A 119 -14.57 -0.91 -5.62
CA TYR A 119 -14.82 -1.93 -6.63
C TYR A 119 -13.90 -3.11 -6.42
N GLN A 120 -14.43 -4.29 -6.69
CA GLN A 120 -13.67 -5.53 -6.62
C GLN A 120 -13.05 -5.84 -7.99
N LYS A 121 -11.86 -6.42 -7.96
CA LYS A 121 -11.16 -6.91 -9.16
C LYS A 121 -12.06 -7.85 -9.97
N ASP A 122 -12.04 -7.68 -11.30
CA ASP A 122 -12.71 -8.52 -12.29
C ASP A 122 -14.25 -8.64 -12.11
N GLN A 123 -14.86 -7.77 -11.30
CA GLN A 123 -16.32 -7.67 -11.21
C GLN A 123 -16.85 -6.54 -12.08
N PRO A 124 -17.97 -6.75 -12.79
CA PRO A 124 -18.62 -5.68 -13.53
C PRO A 124 -19.06 -4.56 -12.60
N ALA A 125 -18.62 -3.34 -12.89
CA ALA A 125 -19.04 -2.13 -12.19
C ALA A 125 -20.20 -1.42 -12.90
N ALA A 126 -20.27 -1.55 -14.23
CA ALA A 126 -21.33 -0.99 -15.08
C ALA A 126 -21.43 -1.72 -16.42
N SER A 127 -22.58 -1.57 -17.09
CA SER A 127 -22.77 -1.97 -18.49
C SER A 127 -23.00 -0.75 -19.36
N TYR A 128 -22.37 -0.72 -20.52
CA TYR A 128 -22.47 0.41 -21.45
C TYR A 128 -22.83 -0.04 -22.86
N PRO A 129 -23.74 0.70 -23.56
CA PRO A 129 -24.08 0.41 -24.92
C PRO A 129 -22.88 0.61 -25.87
N VAL A 130 -22.77 -0.30 -26.86
CA VAL A 130 -21.72 -0.31 -27.88
C VAL A 130 -22.32 -0.18 -29.26
N TRP A 131 -21.80 0.74 -30.04
CA TRP A 131 -22.21 0.96 -31.43
C TRP A 131 -21.44 0.01 -32.38
N LYS A 132 -22.14 -0.48 -33.42
CA LYS A 132 -21.58 -1.33 -34.48
C LYS A 132 -20.92 -2.63 -33.96
N GLY A 133 -21.28 -3.10 -32.78
CA GLY A 133 -20.81 -4.37 -32.23
C GLY A 133 -21.79 -5.52 -32.49
N ALA A 134 -21.30 -6.75 -32.45
CA ALA A 134 -22.15 -7.95 -32.44
C ALA A 134 -22.97 -8.04 -31.14
N ALA A 135 -22.42 -7.52 -30.03
CA ALA A 135 -23.12 -7.35 -28.77
C ALA A 135 -23.56 -5.87 -28.62
N SER A 136 -24.76 -5.67 -28.09
CA SER A 136 -25.31 -4.31 -27.86
C SER A 136 -24.70 -3.60 -26.65
N GLU A 137 -24.08 -4.36 -25.74
CA GLU A 137 -23.51 -3.86 -24.49
C GLU A 137 -22.16 -4.49 -24.17
N VAL A 138 -21.31 -3.71 -23.47
CA VAL A 138 -20.07 -4.20 -22.88
C VAL A 138 -20.10 -4.01 -21.36
N LYS A 139 -19.67 -5.02 -20.62
CA LYS A 139 -19.48 -4.96 -19.18
C LYS A 139 -18.12 -4.33 -18.87
N ALA A 140 -18.13 -3.22 -18.13
CA ALA A 140 -16.94 -2.54 -17.66
C ALA A 140 -16.64 -2.88 -16.21
N GLY A 141 -15.38 -3.01 -15.88
CA GLY A 141 -14.90 -3.29 -14.52
C GLY A 141 -13.44 -2.85 -14.36
N PHE A 142 -12.85 -3.26 -13.27
CA PHE A 142 -11.47 -2.88 -12.91
C PHE A 142 -10.58 -4.13 -12.86
N GLY A 143 -9.38 -4.04 -13.42
CA GLY A 143 -8.40 -5.13 -13.41
C GLY A 143 -7.70 -5.32 -12.05
N GLY A 144 -8.07 -4.53 -11.04
CA GLY A 144 -7.61 -4.63 -9.65
C GLY A 144 -8.68 -4.13 -8.69
N ASN A 145 -8.54 -4.45 -7.40
CA ASN A 145 -9.38 -3.83 -6.39
C ASN A 145 -9.15 -2.33 -6.36
N VAL A 146 -10.21 -1.53 -6.36
CA VAL A 146 -10.15 -0.09 -6.17
C VAL A 146 -10.32 0.20 -4.67
N LEU A 147 -9.22 0.54 -4.03
CA LEU A 147 -9.14 0.82 -2.60
C LEU A 147 -8.84 2.31 -2.40
N VAL A 148 -9.54 2.93 -1.47
CA VAL A 148 -9.35 4.35 -1.11
C VAL A 148 -9.11 4.45 0.38
N THR A 149 -8.05 5.18 0.76
CA THR A 149 -7.76 5.48 2.16
C THR A 149 -8.38 6.81 2.54
N VAL A 150 -9.14 6.80 3.62
CA VAL A 150 -9.84 7.99 4.14
C VAL A 150 -9.65 8.11 5.65
N ALA A 151 -9.95 9.25 6.22
CA ALA A 151 -10.00 9.41 7.66
C ALA A 151 -11.04 8.44 8.26
N ARG A 152 -10.77 7.93 9.45
CA ARG A 152 -11.63 6.96 10.12
C ARG A 152 -13.05 7.47 10.24
N GLY A 153 -14.02 6.60 9.93
CA GLY A 153 -15.43 6.93 9.94
C GLY A 153 -15.94 7.75 8.74
N SER A 154 -15.06 8.02 7.75
CA SER A 154 -15.45 8.76 6.54
C SER A 154 -15.80 7.86 5.36
N GLY A 155 -15.80 6.54 5.56
CA GLY A 155 -15.95 5.57 4.46
C GLY A 155 -17.27 5.69 3.70
N GLU A 156 -18.38 5.94 4.39
CA GLU A 156 -19.70 6.09 3.78
C GLU A 156 -19.86 7.35 2.92
N ARG A 157 -18.97 8.33 3.11
CA ARG A 157 -18.96 9.58 2.35
C ARG A 157 -18.16 9.52 1.06
N VAL A 158 -17.49 8.37 0.81
CA VAL A 158 -16.73 8.15 -0.41
C VAL A 158 -17.68 7.78 -1.54
N LYS A 159 -17.65 8.54 -2.62
CA LYS A 159 -18.43 8.30 -3.84
C LYS A 159 -17.50 8.04 -5.01
N GLY A 160 -17.79 6.99 -5.79
CA GLY A 160 -17.12 6.70 -7.04
C GLY A 160 -18.02 7.04 -8.22
N GLU A 161 -17.56 7.89 -9.12
CA GLU A 161 -18.24 8.27 -10.35
C GLU A 161 -17.43 7.82 -11.56
N ILE A 162 -18.05 7.03 -12.46
CA ILE A 162 -17.37 6.52 -13.66
C ILE A 162 -17.74 7.40 -14.84
N GLU A 163 -16.78 8.18 -15.33
CA GLU A 163 -16.89 8.93 -16.58
C GLU A 163 -16.47 8.03 -17.73
N ARG A 164 -17.42 7.66 -18.58
CA ARG A 164 -17.16 6.85 -19.77
C ARG A 164 -16.72 7.70 -20.97
N MET A 165 -15.88 7.13 -21.80
CA MET A 165 -15.63 7.68 -23.14
C MET A 165 -16.87 7.45 -24.02
N GLN A 166 -17.31 8.45 -24.78
CA GLN A 166 -18.48 8.37 -25.66
C GLN A 166 -18.13 8.85 -27.06
N PRO A 167 -18.70 8.23 -28.11
CA PRO A 167 -19.41 6.95 -28.12
C PRO A 167 -18.45 5.76 -28.00
N LEU A 168 -18.92 4.64 -27.42
CA LEU A 168 -18.20 3.37 -27.48
C LEU A 168 -18.54 2.67 -28.81
N VAL A 169 -17.54 2.50 -29.66
CA VAL A 169 -17.67 1.86 -30.99
C VAL A 169 -16.86 0.58 -31.01
N ALA A 170 -17.44 -0.50 -31.54
CA ALA A 170 -16.69 -1.75 -31.74
C ALA A 170 -15.54 -1.54 -32.77
N ALA A 171 -14.43 -2.29 -32.71
CA ALA A 171 -14.15 -3.37 -31.77
C ALA A 171 -13.57 -2.81 -30.47
N ILE A 172 -14.00 -3.39 -29.32
CA ILE A 172 -13.46 -3.07 -28.00
C ILE A 172 -12.69 -4.29 -27.52
N GLU A 173 -11.40 -4.11 -27.26
CA GLU A 173 -10.52 -5.17 -26.78
C GLU A 173 -10.70 -5.42 -25.27
N GLN A 174 -10.39 -6.64 -24.84
CA GLN A 174 -10.35 -6.94 -23.41
C GLN A 174 -9.28 -6.07 -22.73
N ARG A 175 -9.65 -5.44 -21.59
CA ARG A 175 -8.82 -4.50 -20.83
C ARG A 175 -8.55 -3.16 -21.53
N GLN A 176 -9.20 -2.88 -22.62
CA GLN A 176 -9.16 -1.55 -23.21
C GLN A 176 -9.72 -0.52 -22.22
N ARG A 177 -9.05 0.60 -22.08
CA ARG A 177 -9.55 1.71 -21.24
C ARG A 177 -10.75 2.35 -21.94
N ILE A 178 -11.91 2.31 -21.29
CA ILE A 178 -13.17 2.88 -21.81
C ILE A 178 -13.72 4.00 -20.94
N GLY A 179 -13.01 4.39 -19.88
CA GLY A 179 -13.42 5.45 -18.99
C GLY A 179 -12.40 5.81 -17.92
N THR A 180 -12.82 6.69 -17.04
CA THR A 180 -12.05 7.14 -15.87
C THR A 180 -12.94 7.10 -14.65
N LEU A 181 -12.41 6.58 -13.54
CA LEU A 181 -13.06 6.66 -12.25
C LEU A 181 -12.62 7.95 -11.54
N ARG A 182 -13.57 8.76 -11.14
CA ARG A 182 -13.38 9.85 -10.20
C ARG A 182 -13.86 9.42 -8.82
N VAL A 183 -13.03 9.63 -7.82
CA VAL A 183 -13.38 9.35 -6.43
C VAL A 183 -13.44 10.67 -5.68
N ARG A 184 -14.56 10.90 -4.99
CA ARG A 184 -14.78 12.10 -4.20
C ARG A 184 -15.06 11.71 -2.75
N LEU A 185 -14.62 12.54 -1.83
CA LEU A 185 -15.02 12.49 -0.43
C LEU A 185 -15.95 13.71 -0.20
N ASP A 186 -17.19 13.45 0.16
CA ASP A 186 -18.27 14.43 0.11
C ASP A 186 -18.42 15.02 -1.31
N ASP A 187 -18.63 16.32 -1.41
CA ASP A 187 -18.79 17.04 -2.69
C ASP A 187 -17.47 17.71 -3.15
N LYS A 188 -16.32 17.28 -2.58
CA LYS A 188 -14.96 17.79 -2.91
C LYS A 188 -14.17 16.84 -3.78
#